data_525a213a08539eaf456325c8ab07a536
#
_entry.id   525a213a08539eaf456325c8ab07a536
#
_cell.length_a   1.000
_cell.length_b   1.000
_cell.length_c   1.000
_cell.angle_alpha   90.00
_cell.angle_beta   90.00
_cell.angle_gamma   90.00
#
_symmetry.space_group_name_H-M   'P 1'
#
loop_
_entity.id
_entity.type
_entity.pdbx_description
1 polymer ?
#
loop_
_entity_poly.entity_id
_entity_poly.type
_entity_poly.pdbx_seq_one_letter_code
_entity_poly.pdbx_strand_id
1 'polypeptide(L)'
;MYLKFITLFVLFFLFCSCKKENISESPSKEAIPLEIKYGKVFFDYDQIDYYSTNLEEGKIEELDKNQNKSKVDKYKYTVTIDETPETITDLAFLKYMEKIGFVKKKIDSSKFPEINKIFIEKTASDGYAAACVPVFRDILIFKKLGKVIGIAKICFGCHQYRIIGTDADTENFGTNNDYEKLKYILNSI
;
A
#
# COMPACT_ATOMS: atom_id res chain seq x y z
N MET A 1 33.95 -1.67 -66.17
CA MET A 1 33.22 -2.91 -65.87
C MET A 1 32.39 -2.70 -64.57
N TYR A 2 31.56 -1.65 -64.53
CA TYR A 2 30.72 -1.28 -63.35
C TYR A 2 29.37 -0.66 -63.81
N LEU A 3 28.68 -1.30 -64.75
CA LEU A 3 27.41 -0.70 -65.23
C LEU A 3 26.34 -1.77 -65.52
N LYS A 4 26.22 -2.79 -64.63
CA LYS A 4 25.17 -3.83 -64.77
C LYS A 4 24.48 -4.21 -63.45
N PHE A 5 24.66 -3.44 -62.36
CA PHE A 5 24.04 -3.79 -61.07
C PHE A 5 23.00 -2.81 -60.56
N ILE A 6 22.65 -1.74 -61.34
CA ILE A 6 21.74 -0.69 -60.89
C ILE A 6 20.29 -0.91 -61.34
N THR A 7 20.02 -1.84 -62.26
CA THR A 7 18.67 -2.02 -62.86
C THR A 7 17.79 -3.07 -62.20
N LEU A 8 18.22 -3.73 -61.10
CA LEU A 8 17.41 -4.75 -60.47
C LEU A 8 16.81 -4.32 -59.10
N PHE A 9 16.97 -3.05 -58.66
CA PHE A 9 16.49 -2.62 -57.33
C PHE A 9 15.27 -1.71 -57.40
N VAL A 10 14.73 -1.42 -58.61
CA VAL A 10 13.60 -0.46 -58.77
C VAL A 10 12.23 -1.16 -58.92
N LEU A 11 12.17 -2.48 -58.94
CA LEU A 11 10.91 -3.21 -59.24
C LEU A 11 10.24 -3.86 -58.02
N PHE A 12 10.66 -3.54 -56.77
CA PHE A 12 10.11 -4.19 -55.57
C PHE A 12 9.24 -3.27 -54.68
N PHE A 13 8.88 -2.06 -55.18
CA PHE A 13 8.13 -1.05 -54.37
C PHE A 13 6.67 -0.86 -54.75
N LEU A 14 6.03 -1.75 -55.48
CA LEU A 14 4.66 -1.48 -55.98
C LEU A 14 3.55 -2.44 -55.45
N PHE A 15 3.75 -3.19 -54.39
CA PHE A 15 2.66 -3.98 -53.80
C PHE A 15 2.53 -3.83 -52.28
N CYS A 16 2.50 -2.58 -51.76
CA CYS A 16 1.88 -2.32 -50.45
C CYS A 16 0.51 -1.68 -50.67
N SER A 17 -0.44 -2.49 -51.15
CA SER A 17 -1.85 -2.15 -51.11
C SER A 17 -2.32 -2.36 -49.67
N CYS A 18 -2.33 -1.32 -48.85
CA CYS A 18 -3.02 -1.32 -47.56
C CYS A 18 -4.52 -1.48 -47.83
N LYS A 19 -5.04 -2.71 -47.67
CA LYS A 19 -6.47 -2.90 -47.44
C LYS A 19 -6.82 -2.18 -46.13
N LYS A 20 -7.62 -1.15 -46.19
CA LYS A 20 -8.38 -0.66 -45.03
C LYS A 20 -9.32 -1.76 -44.60
N GLU A 21 -8.91 -2.53 -43.61
CA GLU A 21 -9.86 -3.31 -42.83
C GLU A 21 -10.73 -2.29 -42.05
N ASN A 22 -12.00 -2.27 -42.39
CA ASN A 22 -12.99 -1.64 -41.53
C ASN A 22 -12.99 -2.41 -40.21
N ILE A 23 -12.27 -1.90 -39.21
CA ILE A 23 -12.42 -2.32 -37.84
C ILE A 23 -13.84 -1.91 -37.47
N SER A 24 -14.77 -2.86 -37.50
CA SER A 24 -16.07 -2.68 -36.85
C SER A 24 -15.72 -2.48 -35.35
N GLU A 25 -15.89 -1.26 -34.88
CA GLU A 25 -15.89 -1.01 -33.44
C GLU A 25 -16.97 -1.90 -32.80
N SER A 26 -16.50 -2.98 -32.18
CA SER A 26 -17.32 -3.72 -31.24
C SER A 26 -17.76 -2.72 -30.17
N PRO A 27 -19.06 -2.59 -29.89
CA PRO A 27 -19.51 -1.70 -28.83
C PRO A 27 -18.77 -2.10 -27.57
N SER A 28 -17.95 -1.17 -27.03
CA SER A 28 -17.33 -1.33 -25.74
C SER A 28 -18.46 -1.66 -24.77
N LYS A 29 -18.47 -2.89 -24.24
CA LYS A 29 -19.34 -3.20 -23.11
C LYS A 29 -18.97 -2.20 -22.02
N GLU A 30 -19.86 -1.25 -21.77
CA GLU A 30 -19.74 -0.41 -20.57
C GLU A 30 -19.59 -1.36 -19.40
N ALA A 31 -18.42 -1.31 -18.75
CA ALA A 31 -18.17 -2.11 -17.56
C ALA A 31 -19.20 -1.65 -16.52
N ILE A 32 -20.13 -2.53 -16.19
CA ILE A 32 -21.08 -2.27 -15.10
C ILE A 32 -20.24 -2.08 -13.84
N PRO A 33 -20.32 -0.92 -13.16
CA PRO A 33 -19.54 -0.70 -11.94
C PRO A 33 -19.84 -1.84 -10.96
N LEU A 34 -18.81 -2.55 -10.52
CA LEU A 34 -18.97 -3.58 -9.51
C LEU A 34 -19.47 -2.94 -8.21
N GLU A 35 -20.64 -3.34 -7.74
CA GLU A 35 -21.18 -2.87 -6.47
C GLU A 35 -20.29 -3.39 -5.33
N ILE A 36 -19.67 -2.46 -4.58
CA ILE A 36 -18.84 -2.81 -3.43
C ILE A 36 -19.74 -3.24 -2.27
N LYS A 37 -19.60 -4.49 -1.84
CA LYS A 37 -20.27 -5.01 -0.64
C LYS A 37 -19.33 -4.91 0.54
N TYR A 38 -19.85 -4.46 1.67
CA TYR A 38 -19.15 -4.31 2.92
C TYR A 38 -19.54 -5.44 3.89
N GLY A 39 -18.55 -5.95 4.63
CA GLY A 39 -18.72 -7.02 5.60
C GLY A 39 -18.39 -6.58 7.02
N LYS A 40 -17.55 -7.35 7.71
CA LYS A 40 -17.17 -7.15 9.11
C LYS A 40 -16.16 -6.01 9.25
N VAL A 41 -16.33 -5.16 10.27
CA VAL A 41 -15.28 -4.20 10.69
C VAL A 41 -14.09 -4.96 11.27
N PHE A 42 -12.87 -4.46 11.01
CA PHE A 42 -11.66 -5.17 11.43
C PHE A 42 -11.48 -5.18 12.94
N PHE A 43 -11.85 -4.10 13.63
CA PHE A 43 -11.60 -3.95 15.06
C PHE A 43 -12.77 -3.29 15.77
N ASP A 44 -13.12 -3.79 16.98
CA ASP A 44 -14.01 -3.12 17.95
C ASP A 44 -13.15 -2.39 19.00
N TYR A 45 -12.84 -1.12 18.78
CA TYR A 45 -11.91 -0.33 19.56
C TYR A 45 -12.58 0.91 20.19
N ASP A 46 -11.93 1.45 21.23
CA ASP A 46 -12.30 2.71 21.89
C ASP A 46 -11.16 3.75 21.86
N GLN A 47 -9.97 3.37 21.37
CA GLN A 47 -8.81 4.25 21.23
C GLN A 47 -7.95 3.83 20.05
N ILE A 48 -7.36 4.83 19.37
CA ILE A 48 -6.31 4.61 18.38
C ILE A 48 -5.11 5.48 18.74
N ASP A 49 -3.93 4.84 18.93
CA ASP A 49 -2.65 5.54 18.96
C ASP A 49 -2.06 5.49 17.55
N TYR A 50 -1.73 6.63 16.99
CA TYR A 50 -1.10 6.77 15.69
C TYR A 50 0.36 7.12 15.84
N TYR A 51 1.23 6.39 15.17
CA TYR A 51 2.67 6.63 15.12
C TYR A 51 3.08 6.95 13.69
N SER A 52 3.83 8.04 13.49
CA SER A 52 4.36 8.42 12.18
C SER A 52 5.85 8.78 12.26
N THR A 53 6.57 8.58 11.15
CA THR A 53 7.97 8.95 11.02
C THR A 53 8.27 9.52 9.64
N ASN A 54 9.24 10.45 9.56
CA ASN A 54 9.75 11.01 8.30
C ASN A 54 11.07 10.33 7.87
N LEU A 55 11.20 9.03 8.13
CA LEU A 55 12.41 8.29 7.77
C LEU A 55 12.65 8.32 6.26
N GLU A 56 13.79 8.89 5.86
CA GLU A 56 14.21 9.02 4.47
C GLU A 56 14.69 7.68 3.88
N GLU A 57 14.53 7.49 2.57
CA GLU A 57 14.94 6.25 1.88
C GLU A 57 16.42 5.95 2.04
N GLY A 58 17.30 6.97 1.94
CA GLY A 58 18.74 6.78 2.13
C GLY A 58 19.10 6.20 3.50
N LYS A 59 18.37 6.59 4.56
CA LYS A 59 18.55 6.02 5.90
C LYS A 59 18.05 4.58 6.00
N ILE A 60 17.07 4.20 5.21
CA ILE A 60 16.57 2.84 5.12
C ILE A 60 17.62 1.94 4.47
N GLU A 61 18.21 2.38 3.35
CA GLU A 61 19.29 1.65 2.69
C GLU A 61 20.52 1.48 3.58
N GLU A 62 20.89 2.52 4.35
CA GLU A 62 21.96 2.43 5.35
C GLU A 62 21.64 1.36 6.40
N LEU A 63 20.40 1.33 6.90
CA LEU A 63 19.95 0.32 7.85
C LEU A 63 20.00 -1.09 7.25
N ASP A 64 19.55 -1.25 6.00
CA ASP A 64 19.56 -2.55 5.32
C ASP A 64 20.98 -3.12 5.19
N LYS A 65 21.91 -2.28 4.71
CA LYS A 65 23.32 -2.65 4.51
C LYS A 65 24.10 -2.88 5.80
N ASN A 66 23.69 -2.32 6.93
CA ASN A 66 24.37 -2.45 8.20
C ASN A 66 24.24 -3.86 8.80
N GLN A 67 25.29 -4.67 8.72
CA GLN A 67 25.32 -6.03 9.30
C GLN A 67 25.43 -6.02 10.84
N ASN A 68 25.92 -4.93 11.44
CA ASN A 68 26.13 -4.77 12.88
C ASN A 68 25.13 -3.80 13.50
N LYS A 69 23.84 -4.00 13.23
CA LYS A 69 22.76 -3.14 13.76
C LYS A 69 22.77 -3.14 15.29
N SER A 70 22.78 -1.95 15.90
CA SER A 70 22.48 -1.80 17.33
C SER A 70 21.07 -2.34 17.62
N LYS A 71 20.74 -2.56 18.90
CA LYS A 71 19.37 -2.99 19.27
C LYS A 71 18.30 -2.00 18.79
N VAL A 72 18.58 -0.70 18.85
CA VAL A 72 17.69 0.36 18.38
C VAL A 72 17.55 0.31 16.87
N ASP A 73 18.66 0.19 16.12
CA ASP A 73 18.64 0.09 14.67
C ASP A 73 17.94 -1.19 14.18
N LYS A 74 18.09 -2.29 14.93
CA LYS A 74 17.37 -3.53 14.64
C LYS A 74 15.86 -3.32 14.76
N TYR A 75 15.37 -2.70 15.83
CA TYR A 75 13.95 -2.37 15.94
C TYR A 75 13.52 -1.36 14.87
N LYS A 76 14.34 -0.35 14.57
CA LYS A 76 14.05 0.60 13.51
C LYS A 76 13.84 -0.12 12.17
N TYR A 77 14.75 -1.00 11.80
CA TYR A 77 14.66 -1.80 10.58
C TYR A 77 13.42 -2.69 10.58
N THR A 78 13.26 -3.55 11.59
CA THR A 78 12.19 -4.56 11.60
C THR A 78 10.79 -3.94 11.69
N VAL A 79 10.64 -2.80 12.39
CA VAL A 79 9.35 -2.09 12.47
C VAL A 79 9.01 -1.37 11.17
N THR A 80 10.01 -0.80 10.46
CA THR A 80 9.73 0.01 9.26
C THR A 80 9.70 -0.79 7.96
N ILE A 81 10.45 -1.90 7.86
CA ILE A 81 10.62 -2.64 6.59
C ILE A 81 10.09 -4.07 6.71
N ASP A 82 10.26 -4.68 7.88
CA ASP A 82 10.02 -6.09 8.11
C ASP A 82 8.69 -6.34 8.85
N GLU A 83 8.50 -7.55 9.34
CA GLU A 83 7.24 -8.07 9.87
C GLU A 83 6.98 -7.72 11.34
N THR A 84 7.85 -6.95 12.03
CA THR A 84 7.59 -6.57 13.43
C THR A 84 6.43 -5.57 13.55
N PRO A 85 5.42 -5.89 14.38
CA PRO A 85 5.25 -7.13 15.14
C PRO A 85 4.72 -8.28 14.28
N GLU A 86 5.15 -9.50 14.54
CA GLU A 86 4.63 -10.70 13.84
C GLU A 86 3.22 -11.04 14.30
N THR A 87 2.96 -10.90 15.58
CA THR A 87 1.67 -11.21 16.20
C THR A 87 1.18 -10.07 17.08
N ILE A 88 -0.12 -10.09 17.43
CA ILE A 88 -0.75 -9.08 18.28
C ILE A 88 -0.20 -9.07 19.72
N THR A 89 0.48 -10.11 20.14
CA THR A 89 1.09 -10.23 21.47
C THR A 89 2.54 -9.74 21.53
N ASP A 90 3.17 -9.55 20.37
CA ASP A 90 4.54 -9.00 20.29
C ASP A 90 4.51 -7.47 20.38
N LEU A 91 4.38 -6.97 21.60
CA LEU A 91 4.28 -5.52 21.87
C LEU A 91 5.59 -4.91 22.38
N ALA A 92 6.70 -5.66 22.40
CA ALA A 92 7.97 -5.17 22.92
C ALA A 92 8.51 -3.96 22.14
N PHE A 93 8.24 -3.88 20.86
CA PHE A 93 8.64 -2.78 19.98
C PHE A 93 8.05 -1.42 20.39
N LEU A 94 6.85 -1.39 20.99
CA LEU A 94 6.17 -0.14 21.39
C LEU A 94 7.02 0.73 22.33
N LYS A 95 7.89 0.10 23.16
CA LYS A 95 8.82 0.80 24.05
C LYS A 95 9.95 1.53 23.31
N TYR A 96 10.15 1.19 22.04
CA TYR A 96 11.21 1.74 21.21
C TYR A 96 10.72 2.75 20.18
N MET A 97 9.41 2.88 19.96
CA MET A 97 8.83 3.70 18.88
C MET A 97 9.41 5.12 18.82
N GLU A 98 9.44 5.83 19.94
CA GLU A 98 10.01 7.19 20.00
C GLU A 98 11.54 7.17 19.75
N LYS A 99 12.25 6.18 20.31
CA LYS A 99 13.71 6.05 20.15
C LYS A 99 14.12 5.76 18.70
N ILE A 100 13.26 5.09 17.95
CA ILE A 100 13.48 4.79 16.53
C ILE A 100 12.96 5.88 15.59
N GLY A 101 12.44 6.98 16.14
CA GLY A 101 12.07 8.19 15.40
C GLY A 101 10.60 8.29 15.03
N PHE A 102 9.71 7.50 15.63
CA PHE A 102 8.27 7.70 15.48
C PHE A 102 7.76 8.73 16.47
N VAL A 103 6.86 9.58 15.99
CA VAL A 103 6.08 10.52 16.80
C VAL A 103 4.71 9.93 17.05
N LYS A 104 4.29 9.91 18.31
CA LYS A 104 2.97 9.42 18.72
C LYS A 104 1.95 10.53 18.74
N LYS A 105 0.77 10.27 18.19
CA LYS A 105 -0.44 11.10 18.32
C LYS A 105 -1.62 10.20 18.73
N LYS A 106 -2.63 10.79 19.37
CA LYS A 106 -3.90 10.11 19.64
C LYS A 106 -4.94 10.60 18.61
N ILE A 107 -5.64 9.67 17.98
CA ILE A 107 -6.73 10.02 17.06
C ILE A 107 -7.98 10.35 17.88
N ASP A 108 -8.61 11.49 17.58
CA ASP A 108 -9.87 11.88 18.20
C ASP A 108 -10.99 10.92 17.80
N SER A 109 -11.86 10.59 18.77
CA SER A 109 -12.95 9.62 18.54
C SER A 109 -13.98 10.08 17.50
N SER A 110 -14.08 11.38 17.22
CA SER A 110 -14.91 11.91 16.12
C SER A 110 -14.50 11.38 14.75
N LYS A 111 -13.24 10.92 14.59
CA LYS A 111 -12.73 10.33 13.34
C LYS A 111 -13.02 8.83 13.19
N PHE A 112 -13.44 8.15 14.25
CA PHE A 112 -13.65 6.71 14.24
C PHE A 112 -14.68 6.24 13.20
N PRO A 113 -15.82 6.93 12.96
CA PRO A 113 -16.77 6.53 11.93
C PRO A 113 -16.18 6.53 10.51
N GLU A 114 -15.26 7.46 10.21
CA GLU A 114 -14.58 7.51 8.92
C GLU A 114 -13.52 6.41 8.81
N ILE A 115 -12.77 6.16 9.88
CA ILE A 115 -11.77 5.10 9.96
C ILE A 115 -12.43 3.72 9.81
N ASN A 116 -13.60 3.49 10.43
CA ASN A 116 -14.34 2.23 10.31
C ASN A 116 -14.79 1.94 8.88
N LYS A 117 -15.05 2.96 8.05
CA LYS A 117 -15.37 2.78 6.63
C LYS A 117 -14.16 2.33 5.80
N ILE A 118 -12.95 2.51 6.33
CA ILE A 118 -11.69 2.09 5.71
C ILE A 118 -11.30 0.70 6.21
N PHE A 119 -11.36 0.49 7.53
CA PHE A 119 -10.99 -0.77 8.18
C PHE A 119 -12.21 -1.72 8.29
N ILE A 120 -12.69 -2.15 7.13
CA ILE A 120 -13.87 -3.03 6.98
C ILE A 120 -13.64 -3.98 5.80
N GLU A 121 -14.16 -5.19 5.90
CA GLU A 121 -14.21 -6.12 4.76
C GLU A 121 -14.97 -5.50 3.59
N LYS A 122 -14.48 -5.72 2.39
CA LYS A 122 -15.13 -5.28 1.15
C LYS A 122 -14.81 -6.22 0.00
N THR A 123 -15.75 -6.32 -0.95
CA THR A 123 -15.44 -6.99 -2.21
C THR A 123 -14.43 -6.18 -3.00
N ALA A 124 -13.59 -6.88 -3.78
CA ALA A 124 -12.61 -6.21 -4.62
C ALA A 124 -13.30 -5.21 -5.56
N SER A 125 -12.75 -4.02 -5.64
CA SER A 125 -12.84 -3.15 -6.79
C SER A 125 -11.54 -3.30 -7.60
N ASP A 126 -11.04 -2.31 -8.23
CA ASP A 126 -9.79 -2.40 -9.00
C ASP A 126 -8.59 -2.71 -8.10
N GLY A 127 -7.90 -3.83 -8.35
CA GLY A 127 -6.69 -4.21 -7.63
C GLY A 127 -5.50 -3.38 -8.07
N TYR A 128 -4.74 -2.83 -7.12
CA TYR A 128 -3.47 -2.19 -7.35
C TYR A 128 -2.35 -3.07 -6.80
N ALA A 129 -1.43 -3.49 -7.67
CA ALA A 129 -0.23 -4.22 -7.26
C ALA A 129 1.00 -3.33 -7.46
N ALA A 130 1.66 -2.96 -6.37
CA ALA A 130 2.94 -2.24 -6.42
C ALA A 130 4.10 -3.21 -6.22
N ALA A 131 5.03 -3.23 -7.18
CA ALA A 131 6.28 -4.00 -7.09
C ALA A 131 7.35 -3.16 -6.36
N CYS A 132 7.14 -2.82 -5.08
CA CYS A 132 8.12 -2.11 -4.27
C CYS A 132 8.23 -2.73 -2.87
N VAL A 133 9.39 -2.58 -2.25
CA VAL A 133 9.57 -2.95 -0.84
C VAL A 133 8.85 -1.92 0.03
N PRO A 134 7.87 -2.33 0.85
CA PRO A 134 7.11 -1.38 1.64
C PRO A 134 7.97 -0.77 2.75
N VAL A 135 7.80 0.53 2.95
CA VAL A 135 8.35 1.25 4.11
C VAL A 135 7.18 1.76 4.94
N PHE A 136 6.96 1.13 6.07
CA PHE A 136 5.85 1.45 6.96
C PHE A 136 6.20 2.64 7.85
N ARG A 137 5.86 3.83 7.38
CA ARG A 137 6.06 5.09 8.11
C ARG A 137 4.88 5.48 8.99
N ASP A 138 3.74 4.81 8.81
CA ASP A 138 2.48 5.09 9.45
C ASP A 138 1.93 3.83 10.11
N ILE A 139 1.73 3.87 11.42
CA ILE A 139 1.31 2.71 12.22
C ILE A 139 0.17 3.12 13.15
N LEU A 140 -0.97 2.44 13.01
CA LEU A 140 -2.13 2.61 13.89
C LEU A 140 -2.20 1.44 14.88
N ILE A 141 -2.32 1.76 16.15
CA ILE A 141 -2.49 0.79 17.24
C ILE A 141 -3.91 0.92 17.78
N PHE A 142 -4.74 -0.03 17.47
CA PHE A 142 -6.13 -0.10 17.93
C PHE A 142 -6.19 -0.72 19.33
N LYS A 143 -6.91 -0.08 20.23
CA LYS A 143 -7.05 -0.51 21.62
C LYS A 143 -8.50 -0.60 22.05
N LYS A 144 -8.77 -1.54 22.95
CA LYS A 144 -10.04 -1.67 23.66
C LYS A 144 -9.76 -1.78 25.15
N LEU A 145 -10.35 -0.92 25.95
CA LEU A 145 -10.11 -0.87 27.40
C LEU A 145 -8.61 -0.87 27.75
N GLY A 146 -7.81 -0.08 27.02
CA GLY A 146 -6.36 0.04 27.18
C GLY A 146 -5.51 -1.12 26.67
N LYS A 147 -6.11 -2.24 26.23
CA LYS A 147 -5.40 -3.37 25.63
C LYS A 147 -5.28 -3.20 24.12
N VAL A 148 -4.13 -3.52 23.55
CA VAL A 148 -3.94 -3.57 22.11
C VAL A 148 -4.72 -4.76 21.54
N ILE A 149 -5.57 -4.50 20.56
CA ILE A 149 -6.41 -5.50 19.90
C ILE A 149 -6.15 -5.58 18.39
N GLY A 150 -5.51 -4.56 17.82
CA GLY A 150 -5.19 -4.54 16.40
C GLY A 150 -4.03 -3.60 16.09
N ILE A 151 -3.30 -3.92 15.04
CA ILE A 151 -2.20 -3.09 14.53
C ILE A 151 -2.30 -3.04 13.02
N ALA A 152 -2.21 -1.83 12.46
CA ALA A 152 -2.12 -1.63 11.02
C ALA A 152 -0.86 -0.82 10.70
N LYS A 153 0.02 -1.38 9.89
CA LYS A 153 1.19 -0.72 9.31
C LYS A 153 0.84 -0.34 7.87
N ILE A 154 1.08 0.92 7.51
CA ILE A 154 0.67 1.47 6.21
C ILE A 154 1.88 2.03 5.48
N CYS A 155 2.03 1.65 4.22
CA CYS A 155 2.96 2.26 3.28
C CYS A 155 2.16 3.02 2.21
N PHE A 156 2.00 4.33 2.38
CA PHE A 156 1.27 5.18 1.43
C PHE A 156 1.97 5.31 0.07
N GLY A 157 3.29 5.17 0.02
CA GLY A 157 4.04 5.25 -1.23
C GLY A 157 3.91 4.01 -2.10
N CYS A 158 3.81 2.84 -1.47
CA CYS A 158 3.69 1.55 -2.15
C CYS A 158 2.25 1.03 -2.22
N HIS A 159 1.29 1.69 -1.57
CA HIS A 159 -0.06 1.16 -1.37
C HIS A 159 -0.04 -0.27 -0.82
N GLN A 160 0.82 -0.51 0.17
CA GLN A 160 0.93 -1.78 0.86
C GLN A 160 0.61 -1.61 2.35
N TYR A 161 0.15 -2.68 2.94
CA TYR A 161 -0.25 -2.70 4.34
C TYR A 161 0.11 -4.03 5.01
N ARG A 162 0.16 -4.00 6.33
CA ARG A 162 0.17 -5.18 7.18
C ARG A 162 -0.81 -4.95 8.32
N ILE A 163 -1.84 -5.77 8.40
CA ILE A 163 -2.89 -5.69 9.43
C ILE A 163 -2.89 -6.99 10.22
N ILE A 164 -2.86 -6.90 11.55
CA ILE A 164 -2.89 -8.04 12.47
C ILE A 164 -3.87 -7.77 13.62
N GLY A 165 -4.36 -8.86 14.24
CA GLY A 165 -5.29 -8.81 15.37
C GLY A 165 -6.77 -8.81 14.97
N THR A 166 -7.08 -9.16 13.73
CA THR A 166 -8.44 -9.36 13.23
C THR A 166 -8.59 -10.74 12.61
N ASP A 167 -9.80 -11.28 12.63
CA ASP A 167 -10.24 -12.45 11.87
C ASP A 167 -11.09 -12.06 10.65
N ALA A 168 -11.25 -10.75 10.39
CA ALA A 168 -11.89 -10.23 9.20
C ALA A 168 -10.96 -10.39 7.98
N ASP A 169 -11.55 -10.53 6.80
CA ASP A 169 -10.81 -10.56 5.54
C ASP A 169 -10.26 -9.16 5.21
N THR A 170 -8.94 -9.05 5.19
CA THR A 170 -8.23 -7.79 4.91
C THR A 170 -7.71 -7.71 3.47
N GLU A 171 -7.93 -8.72 2.62
CA GLU A 171 -7.33 -8.81 1.28
C GLU A 171 -7.61 -7.57 0.41
N ASN A 172 -8.81 -7.00 0.53
CA ASN A 172 -9.21 -5.84 -0.25
C ASN A 172 -9.05 -4.50 0.47
N PHE A 173 -8.26 -4.45 1.56
CA PHE A 173 -7.88 -3.17 2.18
C PHE A 173 -7.07 -2.33 1.19
N GLY A 174 -7.31 -1.04 1.20
CA GLY A 174 -6.61 -0.10 0.31
C GLY A 174 -7.29 0.12 -1.04
N THR A 175 -8.30 -0.69 -1.40
CA THR A 175 -9.12 -0.47 -2.58
C THR A 175 -10.05 0.75 -2.38
N ASN A 176 -10.68 1.23 -3.46
CA ASN A 176 -11.68 2.30 -3.37
C ASN A 176 -11.17 3.61 -2.72
N ASN A 177 -9.91 3.99 -3.02
CA ASN A 177 -9.23 5.19 -2.51
C ASN A 177 -9.08 5.22 -0.97
N ASP A 178 -8.97 4.08 -0.32
CA ASP A 178 -8.80 4.01 1.14
C ASP A 178 -7.49 4.64 1.61
N TYR A 179 -6.40 4.49 0.84
CA TYR A 179 -5.11 5.11 1.19
C TYR A 179 -5.21 6.63 1.22
N GLU A 180 -5.85 7.24 0.23
CA GLU A 180 -6.03 8.70 0.14
C GLU A 180 -6.93 9.21 1.26
N LYS A 181 -8.04 8.50 1.53
CA LYS A 181 -8.96 8.82 2.63
C LYS A 181 -8.27 8.73 3.98
N LEU A 182 -7.54 7.64 4.23
CA LEU A 182 -6.80 7.44 5.48
C LEU A 182 -5.71 8.51 5.65
N LYS A 183 -4.93 8.78 4.60
CA LYS A 183 -3.91 9.83 4.61
C LYS A 183 -4.50 11.21 4.92
N TYR A 184 -5.66 11.53 4.34
CA TYR A 184 -6.36 12.79 4.64
C TYR A 184 -6.75 12.89 6.13
N ILE A 185 -7.33 11.81 6.70
CA ILE A 185 -7.70 11.75 8.10
C ILE A 185 -6.46 11.95 8.99
N LEU A 186 -5.36 11.22 8.72
CA LEU A 186 -4.14 11.26 9.53
C LEU A 186 -3.41 12.59 9.45
N ASN A 187 -3.47 13.29 8.32
CA ASN A 187 -2.87 14.62 8.16
C ASN A 187 -3.67 15.73 8.85
N SER A 188 -4.93 15.47 9.20
CA SER A 188 -5.80 16.44 9.91
C SER A 188 -5.68 16.37 11.43
N ILE A 189 -4.71 15.59 11.98
CA ILE A 189 -4.51 15.35 13.41
C ILE A 189 -3.40 16.23 13.97
#